data_77a3cedc92f199e0dfd9eac3d2dbad51
#
_entry.id   77a3cedc92f199e0dfd9eac3d2dbad51
#
_cell.length_a   1.000
_cell.length_b   1.000
_cell.length_c   1.000
_cell.angle_alpha   90.00
_cell.angle_beta   90.00
_cell.angle_gamma   90.00
#
_symmetry.space_group_name_H-M   'P 1'
#
loop_
_entity.id
_entity.type
_entity.pdbx_description
1 polymer ?
#
loop_
_entity_poly.entity_id
_entity_poly.type
_entity_poly.pdbx_seq_one_letter_code
_entity_poly.pdbx_strand_id
1 'polypeptide(L)'
;AAVKYSKKFFEDVEFYPEDAGRADQDFLCKMVEEVIKAGATVINIADTTGYNLPEMYGKKIKYLMNNVPNIDKAIISVHCHNDLGLATANSIAGLQNGARQFEATINGIGERAGNTSLEEVVMALKSHPDLNLDTNIDSKKIVPISKKVSRLMNMPIQRNKAIVGANAFAHSSGIHQDGFLKNRDNYEIINPEDVGLKASSIDLTARSGRAALKHRLELLGFSFSKVELETIYINFIEMADEKKLLHDEDLYELMKKYK
;
A
#
# COMPACT_ATOMS: atom_id res chain seq x y z
N ALA A 1 0.46 6.17 37.19
CA ALA A 1 0.77 4.98 38.00
C ALA A 1 1.37 3.85 37.14
N ALA A 2 0.65 3.37 36.08
CA ALA A 2 1.06 2.21 35.27
C ALA A 2 2.44 2.40 34.60
N VAL A 3 2.68 3.51 33.92
CA VAL A 3 3.99 3.80 33.28
C VAL A 3 5.15 3.73 34.30
N LYS A 4 5.01 4.37 35.46
CA LYS A 4 6.05 4.31 36.52
C LYS A 4 6.28 2.87 37.03
N TYR A 5 5.25 2.07 37.04
CA TYR A 5 5.37 0.67 37.44
C TYR A 5 6.10 -0.16 36.37
N SER A 6 5.69 -0.02 35.10
CA SER A 6 6.32 -0.71 33.97
C SER A 6 7.80 -0.37 33.81
N LYS A 7 8.17 0.90 34.05
CA LYS A 7 9.58 1.36 34.02
C LYS A 7 10.50 0.66 35.03
N LYS A 8 9.97 -0.04 36.00
CA LYS A 8 10.79 -0.84 36.93
C LYS A 8 11.31 -2.13 36.29
N PHE A 9 10.70 -2.55 35.18
CA PHE A 9 10.98 -3.84 34.53
C PHE A 9 11.46 -3.69 33.10
N PHE A 10 11.13 -2.55 32.44
CA PHE A 10 11.42 -2.33 31.01
C PHE A 10 12.06 -0.97 30.78
N GLU A 11 13.05 -0.93 29.89
CA GLU A 11 13.68 0.31 29.46
C GLU A 11 12.78 1.12 28.52
N ASP A 12 12.07 0.44 27.63
CA ASP A 12 11.10 1.04 26.72
C ASP A 12 9.68 0.79 27.21
N VAL A 13 8.91 1.87 27.32
CA VAL A 13 7.49 1.83 27.71
C VAL A 13 6.71 2.72 26.77
N GLU A 14 5.84 2.11 25.99
CA GLU A 14 4.91 2.81 25.12
C GLU A 14 3.58 3.05 25.84
N PHE A 15 3.04 4.25 25.68
CA PHE A 15 1.74 4.63 26.25
C PHE A 15 0.76 5.03 25.14
N TYR A 16 -0.44 4.47 25.21
CA TYR A 16 -1.54 4.75 24.29
C TYR A 16 -2.62 5.57 24.99
N PRO A 17 -2.79 6.87 24.69
CA PRO A 17 -4.00 7.58 25.02
C PRO A 17 -5.13 7.10 24.10
N GLU A 18 -6.02 6.30 24.66
CA GLU A 18 -7.17 5.77 23.94
C GLU A 18 -8.02 6.91 23.37
N ASP A 19 -8.46 6.77 22.11
CA ASP A 19 -9.26 7.73 21.38
C ASP A 19 -8.65 9.14 21.28
N ALA A 20 -7.33 9.22 21.24
CA ALA A 20 -6.58 10.47 21.12
C ALA A 20 -7.02 11.28 19.88
N GLY A 21 -7.44 10.61 18.83
CA GLY A 21 -7.93 11.22 17.59
C GLY A 21 -9.08 12.21 17.83
N ARG A 22 -10.00 11.93 18.75
CA ARG A 22 -11.15 12.77 19.10
C ARG A 22 -11.01 13.53 20.40
N ALA A 23 -9.96 13.28 21.18
CA ALA A 23 -9.72 13.94 22.45
C ALA A 23 -9.47 15.44 22.31
N ASP A 24 -9.82 16.20 23.36
CA ASP A 24 -9.44 17.61 23.46
C ASP A 24 -7.91 17.76 23.43
N GLN A 25 -7.42 18.73 22.68
CA GLN A 25 -5.98 18.87 22.40
C GLN A 25 -5.20 19.31 23.65
N ASP A 26 -5.74 20.21 24.45
CA ASP A 26 -5.06 20.72 25.65
C ASP A 26 -5.02 19.67 26.75
N PHE A 27 -6.10 18.90 26.90
CA PHE A 27 -6.14 17.75 27.79
C PHE A 27 -5.12 16.69 27.35
N LEU A 28 -5.05 16.39 26.06
CA LEU A 28 -4.12 15.43 25.50
C LEU A 28 -2.65 15.87 25.74
N CYS A 29 -2.34 17.16 25.55
CA CYS A 29 -1.01 17.72 25.86
C CYS A 29 -0.61 17.47 27.33
N LYS A 30 -1.51 17.78 28.27
CA LYS A 30 -1.26 17.54 29.69
C LYS A 30 -1.03 16.07 30.01
N MET A 31 -1.84 15.18 29.41
CA MET A 31 -1.67 13.75 29.61
C MET A 31 -0.31 13.27 29.05
N VAL A 32 0.04 13.66 27.83
CA VAL A 32 1.31 13.30 27.19
C VAL A 32 2.49 13.80 28.02
N GLU A 33 2.47 15.04 28.49
CA GLU A 33 3.49 15.59 29.36
C GLU A 33 3.67 14.73 30.63
N GLU A 34 2.60 14.37 31.31
CA GLU A 34 2.62 13.60 32.55
C GLU A 34 3.09 12.16 32.36
N VAL A 35 2.73 11.50 31.26
CA VAL A 35 3.20 10.13 31.00
C VAL A 35 4.65 10.08 30.56
N ILE A 36 5.17 11.10 29.88
CA ILE A 36 6.60 11.28 29.59
C ILE A 36 7.36 11.52 30.89
N LYS A 37 6.89 12.39 31.78
CA LYS A 37 7.48 12.57 33.13
C LYS A 37 7.46 11.27 33.94
N ALA A 38 6.49 10.40 33.71
CA ALA A 38 6.40 9.10 34.36
C ALA A 38 7.38 8.06 33.78
N GLY A 39 8.03 8.37 32.63
CA GLY A 39 9.04 7.55 31.99
C GLY A 39 8.61 6.86 30.70
N ALA A 40 7.48 7.20 30.11
CA ALA A 40 7.14 6.71 28.78
C ALA A 40 8.17 7.17 27.75
N THR A 41 8.65 6.27 26.91
CA THR A 41 9.64 6.51 25.86
C THR A 41 9.00 6.66 24.48
N VAL A 42 7.78 6.12 24.32
CA VAL A 42 6.96 6.25 23.12
C VAL A 42 5.54 6.63 23.52
N ILE A 43 4.98 7.58 22.80
CA ILE A 43 3.57 7.99 22.94
C ILE A 43 2.87 7.73 21.63
N ASN A 44 1.93 6.80 21.64
CA ASN A 44 1.17 6.42 20.45
C ASN A 44 -0.15 7.18 20.38
N ILE A 45 -0.30 8.02 19.40
CA ILE A 45 -1.53 8.81 19.20
C ILE A 45 -2.49 7.99 18.36
N ALA A 46 -3.50 7.43 19.04
CA ALA A 46 -4.44 6.52 18.40
C ALA A 46 -5.62 7.27 17.73
N ASP A 47 -5.83 7.05 16.44
CA ASP A 47 -7.10 7.31 15.75
C ASP A 47 -7.98 6.06 15.86
N THR A 48 -8.45 5.80 17.08
CA THR A 48 -9.08 4.54 17.50
C THR A 48 -10.31 4.18 16.69
N THR A 49 -11.06 5.16 16.23
CA THR A 49 -12.30 4.95 15.47
C THR A 49 -12.13 5.20 13.97
N GLY A 50 -10.92 5.52 13.51
CA GLY A 50 -10.68 5.85 12.10
C GLY A 50 -11.45 7.09 11.63
N TYR A 51 -11.73 8.03 12.55
CA TYR A 51 -12.60 9.19 12.31
C TYR A 51 -11.90 10.36 11.63
N ASN A 52 -10.59 10.52 11.86
CA ASN A 52 -9.87 11.70 11.44
C ASN A 52 -9.67 11.75 9.92
N LEU A 53 -9.71 12.97 9.38
CA LEU A 53 -9.17 13.28 8.06
C LEU A 53 -7.66 13.54 8.18
N PRO A 54 -6.86 13.32 7.12
CA PRO A 54 -5.41 13.46 7.18
C PRO A 54 -4.91 14.81 7.70
N GLU A 55 -5.52 15.89 7.23
CA GLU A 55 -5.18 17.25 7.68
C GLU A 55 -5.50 17.46 9.17
N MET A 56 -6.64 16.96 9.65
CA MET A 56 -7.03 17.05 11.06
C MET A 56 -6.06 16.29 11.95
N TYR A 57 -5.73 15.06 11.56
CA TYR A 57 -4.83 14.20 12.30
C TYR A 57 -3.40 14.77 12.31
N GLY A 58 -2.89 15.19 11.16
CA GLY A 58 -1.59 15.85 11.06
C GLY A 58 -1.50 17.12 11.91
N LYS A 59 -2.52 17.98 11.90
CA LYS A 59 -2.59 19.18 12.77
C LYS A 59 -2.55 18.79 14.25
N LYS A 60 -3.20 17.71 14.66
CA LYS A 60 -3.18 17.24 16.04
C LYS A 60 -1.77 16.82 16.45
N ILE A 61 -1.06 16.03 15.61
CA ILE A 61 0.33 15.66 15.87
C ILE A 61 1.21 16.92 15.99
N LYS A 62 1.09 17.85 15.04
CA LYS A 62 1.86 19.09 15.08
C LYS A 62 1.57 19.93 16.32
N TYR A 63 0.31 19.96 16.76
CA TYR A 63 -0.08 20.64 17.98
C TYR A 63 0.63 20.07 19.21
N LEU A 64 0.65 18.75 19.36
CA LEU A 64 1.39 18.06 20.44
C LEU A 64 2.88 18.38 20.38
N MET A 65 3.49 18.29 19.20
CA MET A 65 4.91 18.59 19.01
C MET A 65 5.29 20.01 19.45
N ASN A 66 4.38 20.96 19.30
CA ASN A 66 4.62 22.37 19.62
C ASN A 66 4.26 22.76 21.06
N ASN A 67 3.37 22.03 21.73
CA ASN A 67 2.77 22.45 23.00
C ASN A 67 3.09 21.54 24.18
N VAL A 68 3.67 20.36 23.97
CA VAL A 68 4.10 19.48 25.08
C VAL A 68 5.55 19.82 25.43
N PRO A 69 5.83 20.35 26.65
CA PRO A 69 7.14 20.93 27.00
C PRO A 69 8.31 19.92 26.97
N ASN A 70 8.03 18.64 27.18
CA ASN A 70 9.03 17.56 27.26
C ASN A 70 8.89 16.55 26.12
N ILE A 71 8.32 16.95 25.00
CA ILE A 71 8.03 16.06 23.85
C ILE A 71 9.30 15.45 23.25
N ASP A 72 10.42 16.15 23.35
CA ASP A 72 11.74 15.72 22.90
C ASP A 72 12.28 14.48 23.63
N LYS A 73 11.70 14.11 24.77
CA LYS A 73 12.10 12.95 25.57
C LYS A 73 11.37 11.66 25.20
N ALA A 74 10.46 11.71 24.24
CA ALA A 74 9.74 10.54 23.76
C ALA A 74 9.57 10.56 22.24
N ILE A 75 9.41 9.40 21.65
CA ILE A 75 9.04 9.25 20.25
C ILE A 75 7.53 9.37 20.14
N ILE A 76 7.03 10.20 19.24
CA ILE A 76 5.61 10.20 18.88
C ILE A 76 5.38 9.14 17.81
N SER A 77 4.50 8.21 18.14
CA SER A 77 4.00 7.13 17.28
C SER A 77 2.57 7.43 16.83
N VAL A 78 2.19 6.90 15.69
CA VAL A 78 0.83 7.00 15.16
C VAL A 78 0.23 5.62 14.94
N HIS A 79 -1.05 5.48 15.31
CA HIS A 79 -1.83 4.26 15.10
C HIS A 79 -3.19 4.64 14.54
N CYS A 80 -3.49 4.22 13.32
CA CYS A 80 -4.70 4.63 12.63
C CYS A 80 -5.53 3.43 12.19
N HIS A 81 -6.83 3.47 12.53
CA HIS A 81 -7.83 2.54 12.02
C HIS A 81 -8.42 3.00 10.68
N ASN A 82 -8.95 2.05 9.92
CA ASN A 82 -9.27 2.25 8.50
C ASN A 82 -10.79 2.37 8.22
N ASP A 83 -11.58 2.77 9.20
CA ASP A 83 -13.04 2.80 9.11
C ASP A 83 -13.56 3.69 7.95
N LEU A 84 -12.87 4.78 7.67
CA LEU A 84 -13.15 5.66 6.52
C LEU A 84 -12.22 5.41 5.32
N GLY A 85 -11.37 4.38 5.35
CA GLY A 85 -10.39 4.12 4.29
C GLY A 85 -9.20 5.09 4.29
N LEU A 86 -8.89 5.75 5.41
CA LEU A 86 -7.90 6.82 5.50
C LEU A 86 -6.70 6.49 6.39
N ALA A 87 -6.59 5.28 6.93
CA ALA A 87 -5.56 4.92 7.89
C ALA A 87 -4.15 5.20 7.38
N THR A 88 -3.83 4.77 6.16
CA THR A 88 -2.52 5.01 5.52
C THR A 88 -2.25 6.50 5.34
N ALA A 89 -3.24 7.25 4.86
CA ALA A 89 -3.11 8.70 4.66
C ALA A 89 -2.93 9.45 5.99
N ASN A 90 -3.65 9.04 7.04
CA ASN A 90 -3.51 9.61 8.39
C ASN A 90 -2.13 9.32 8.97
N SER A 91 -1.62 8.10 8.82
CA SER A 91 -0.27 7.76 9.28
C SER A 91 0.81 8.58 8.58
N ILE A 92 0.72 8.75 7.26
CA ILE A 92 1.65 9.60 6.51
C ILE A 92 1.53 11.06 6.98
N ALA A 93 0.32 11.58 7.17
CA ALA A 93 0.10 12.94 7.68
C ALA A 93 0.72 13.11 9.08
N GLY A 94 0.61 12.11 9.94
CA GLY A 94 1.25 12.12 11.26
C GLY A 94 2.77 12.18 11.17
N LEU A 95 3.37 11.36 10.31
CA LEU A 95 4.83 11.35 10.06
C LEU A 95 5.32 12.70 9.52
N GLN A 96 4.61 13.31 8.59
CA GLN A 96 4.92 14.64 8.05
C GLN A 96 4.84 15.75 9.10
N ASN A 97 4.09 15.54 10.18
CA ASN A 97 3.87 16.53 11.23
C ASN A 97 4.65 16.25 12.53
N GLY A 98 5.60 15.32 12.52
CA GLY A 98 6.56 15.15 13.61
C GLY A 98 6.59 13.78 14.25
N ALA A 99 5.65 12.88 13.96
CA ALA A 99 5.78 11.48 14.38
C ALA A 99 7.03 10.83 13.73
N ARG A 100 7.62 9.88 14.46
CA ARG A 100 8.81 9.13 14.00
C ARG A 100 8.64 7.63 14.10
N GLN A 101 7.49 7.18 14.54
CA GLN A 101 7.06 5.80 14.53
C GLN A 101 5.64 5.73 13.96
N PHE A 102 5.34 4.68 13.25
CA PHE A 102 3.98 4.32 12.85
C PHE A 102 3.73 2.85 13.13
N GLU A 103 2.53 2.53 13.56
CA GLU A 103 2.05 1.16 13.66
C GLU A 103 1.24 0.81 12.43
N ALA A 104 1.52 -0.36 11.90
CA ALA A 104 0.86 -0.86 10.71
C ALA A 104 0.80 -2.39 10.71
N THR A 105 -0.09 -2.92 9.92
CA THR A 105 -0.22 -4.37 9.76
C THR A 105 -0.04 -4.79 8.31
N ILE A 106 0.43 -6.00 8.10
CA ILE A 106 0.50 -6.59 6.76
C ILE A 106 -0.92 -6.69 6.19
N ASN A 107 -1.12 -6.19 4.98
CA ASN A 107 -2.42 -6.12 4.28
C ASN A 107 -3.45 -5.21 4.96
N GLY A 108 -3.07 -4.42 5.94
CA GLY A 108 -3.98 -3.59 6.72
C GLY A 108 -4.94 -4.39 7.61
N ILE A 109 -4.62 -5.64 7.93
CA ILE A 109 -5.47 -6.50 8.77
C ILE A 109 -5.60 -5.91 10.17
N GLY A 110 -6.81 -5.91 10.72
CA GLY A 110 -7.09 -5.39 12.05
C GLY A 110 -8.58 -5.40 12.37
N GLU A 111 -8.95 -4.79 13.47
CA GLU A 111 -10.35 -4.66 13.88
C GLU A 111 -11.19 -3.91 12.85
N ARG A 112 -12.44 -4.25 12.72
CA ARG A 112 -13.45 -3.64 11.84
C ARG A 112 -12.96 -3.57 10.39
N ALA A 113 -12.62 -2.37 9.88
CA ALA A 113 -12.09 -2.18 8.54
C ALA A 113 -10.56 -2.32 8.43
N GLY A 114 -9.90 -2.63 9.55
CA GLY A 114 -8.46 -2.82 9.65
C GLY A 114 -7.68 -1.60 10.08
N ASN A 115 -6.38 -1.69 9.93
CA ASN A 115 -5.39 -0.70 10.34
C ASN A 115 -4.65 -0.12 9.13
N THR A 116 -3.70 0.75 9.39
CA THR A 116 -2.72 1.19 8.40
C THR A 116 -2.04 0.00 7.74
N SER A 117 -1.98 0.00 6.41
CA SER A 117 -1.28 -1.03 5.65
C SER A 117 0.22 -0.74 5.61
N LEU A 118 1.04 -1.67 6.11
CA LEU A 118 2.50 -1.53 6.14
C LEU A 118 3.07 -1.26 4.74
N GLU A 119 2.66 -2.07 3.79
CA GLU A 119 3.12 -2.01 2.40
C GLU A 119 2.84 -0.65 1.75
N GLU A 120 1.72 -0.03 2.09
CA GLU A 120 1.32 1.25 1.51
C GLU A 120 2.18 2.40 2.06
N VAL A 121 2.40 2.44 3.39
CA VAL A 121 3.25 3.48 4.00
C VAL A 121 4.69 3.32 3.53
N VAL A 122 5.25 2.11 3.57
CA VAL A 122 6.64 1.85 3.15
C VAL A 122 6.88 2.29 1.71
N MET A 123 5.97 1.95 0.80
CA MET A 123 6.14 2.30 -0.61
C MET A 123 5.84 3.78 -0.87
N ALA A 124 4.94 4.41 -0.13
CA ALA A 124 4.74 5.86 -0.19
C ALA A 124 6.00 6.62 0.21
N LEU A 125 6.65 6.24 1.32
CA LEU A 125 7.91 6.86 1.75
C LEU A 125 9.03 6.67 0.72
N LYS A 126 9.15 5.47 0.15
CA LYS A 126 10.13 5.18 -0.91
C LYS A 126 9.90 6.00 -2.19
N SER A 127 8.64 6.22 -2.55
CA SER A 127 8.27 6.98 -3.75
C SER A 127 8.42 8.50 -3.58
N HIS A 128 8.55 8.96 -2.34
CA HIS A 128 8.63 10.39 -1.99
C HIS A 128 9.86 10.70 -1.11
N PRO A 129 11.08 10.60 -1.65
CA PRO A 129 12.32 10.87 -0.89
C PRO A 129 12.43 12.32 -0.39
N ASP A 130 11.71 13.25 -1.01
CA ASP A 130 11.58 14.64 -0.59
C ASP A 130 10.96 14.82 0.81
N LEU A 131 10.24 13.83 1.31
CA LEU A 131 9.73 13.82 2.69
C LEU A 131 10.85 13.71 3.75
N ASN A 132 12.06 13.30 3.36
CA ASN A 132 13.18 13.02 4.28
C ASN A 132 12.79 12.03 5.41
N LEU A 133 11.96 11.07 5.08
CA LEU A 133 11.51 9.97 5.94
C LEU A 133 11.85 8.65 5.26
N ASP A 134 12.43 7.73 6.01
CA ASP A 134 12.80 6.41 5.49
C ASP A 134 12.56 5.31 6.55
N THR A 135 12.66 4.07 6.12
CA THR A 135 12.50 2.88 6.96
C THR A 135 13.47 1.79 6.51
N ASN A 136 13.94 0.98 7.45
CA ASN A 136 14.82 -0.16 7.20
C ASN A 136 14.07 -1.41 6.72
N ILE A 137 12.79 -1.31 6.38
CA ILE A 137 12.00 -2.44 5.89
C ILE A 137 12.46 -2.82 4.49
N ASP A 138 12.81 -4.11 4.32
CA ASP A 138 13.13 -4.70 3.03
C ASP A 138 11.85 -4.84 2.19
N SER A 139 11.61 -3.87 1.33
CA SER A 139 10.41 -3.82 0.49
C SER A 139 10.28 -5.01 -0.44
N LYS A 140 11.38 -5.66 -0.86
CA LYS A 140 11.34 -6.86 -1.71
C LYS A 140 10.67 -8.07 -1.04
N LYS A 141 10.45 -8.01 0.26
CA LYS A 141 9.69 -9.02 1.01
C LYS A 141 8.21 -8.74 1.13
N ILE A 142 7.73 -7.56 0.71
CA ILE A 142 6.34 -7.11 0.90
C ILE A 142 5.36 -8.11 0.28
N VAL A 143 5.42 -8.37 -1.03
CA VAL A 143 4.47 -9.26 -1.70
C VAL A 143 4.58 -10.71 -1.21
N PRO A 144 5.78 -11.31 -1.04
CA PRO A 144 5.92 -12.64 -0.45
C PRO A 144 5.28 -12.77 0.93
N ILE A 145 5.51 -11.80 1.81
CA ILE A 145 4.95 -11.80 3.19
C ILE A 145 3.44 -11.57 3.14
N SER A 146 2.97 -10.62 2.33
CA SER A 146 1.53 -10.35 2.14
C SER A 146 0.77 -11.64 1.75
N LYS A 147 1.27 -12.37 0.77
CA LYS A 147 0.70 -13.67 0.34
C LYS A 147 0.73 -14.72 1.45
N LYS A 148 1.82 -14.77 2.22
CA LYS A 148 1.96 -15.70 3.34
C LYS A 148 0.94 -15.41 4.45
N VAL A 149 0.81 -14.13 4.85
CA VAL A 149 -0.15 -13.71 5.87
C VAL A 149 -1.58 -13.95 5.40
N SER A 150 -1.93 -13.57 4.17
CA SER A 150 -3.24 -13.83 3.58
C SER A 150 -3.64 -15.31 3.67
N ARG A 151 -2.71 -16.22 3.35
CA ARG A 151 -2.95 -17.67 3.43
C ARG A 151 -3.11 -18.14 4.88
N LEU A 152 -2.24 -17.69 5.80
CA LEU A 152 -2.26 -18.13 7.19
C LEU A 152 -3.50 -17.61 7.94
N MET A 153 -3.96 -16.41 7.62
CA MET A 153 -5.15 -15.79 8.21
C MET A 153 -6.44 -16.22 7.52
N ASN A 154 -6.35 -16.95 6.38
CA ASN A 154 -7.50 -17.24 5.51
C ASN A 154 -8.27 -15.96 5.11
N MET A 155 -7.55 -14.86 4.86
CA MET A 155 -8.10 -13.57 4.43
C MET A 155 -7.54 -13.23 3.05
N PRO A 156 -8.30 -13.48 1.97
CA PRO A 156 -7.84 -13.20 0.60
C PRO A 156 -7.55 -11.72 0.40
N ILE A 157 -6.44 -11.42 -0.28
CA ILE A 157 -6.10 -10.05 -0.67
C ILE A 157 -7.08 -9.63 -1.77
N GLN A 158 -7.70 -8.45 -1.63
CA GLN A 158 -8.50 -7.86 -2.69
C GLN A 158 -7.64 -7.67 -3.94
N ARG A 159 -8.16 -8.05 -5.11
CA ARG A 159 -7.39 -7.97 -6.37
C ARG A 159 -6.88 -6.57 -6.69
N ASN A 160 -7.62 -5.54 -6.31
CA ASN A 160 -7.29 -4.12 -6.51
C ASN A 160 -6.61 -3.45 -5.31
N LYS A 161 -6.19 -4.23 -4.28
CA LYS A 161 -5.45 -3.65 -3.17
C LYS A 161 -4.15 -3.02 -3.66
N ALA A 162 -3.85 -1.83 -3.19
CA ALA A 162 -2.60 -1.16 -3.51
C ALA A 162 -1.38 -2.04 -3.17
N ILE A 163 -0.34 -1.97 -3.96
CA ILE A 163 0.97 -2.62 -3.81
C ILE A 163 0.93 -4.15 -3.95
N VAL A 164 -0.01 -4.85 -3.31
CA VAL A 164 0.02 -6.32 -3.16
C VAL A 164 -1.10 -7.05 -3.88
N GLY A 165 -2.11 -6.35 -4.34
CA GLY A 165 -3.23 -6.93 -5.07
C GLY A 165 -2.80 -7.47 -6.44
N ALA A 166 -3.47 -8.49 -6.93
CA ALA A 166 -3.14 -9.12 -8.21
C ALA A 166 -3.21 -8.14 -9.40
N ASN A 167 -4.03 -7.09 -9.30
CA ASN A 167 -4.18 -6.08 -10.34
C ASN A 167 -3.20 -4.89 -10.19
N ALA A 168 -2.45 -4.81 -9.08
CA ALA A 168 -1.61 -3.65 -8.78
C ALA A 168 -0.54 -3.37 -9.85
N PHE A 169 -0.09 -4.42 -10.53
CA PHE A 169 0.90 -4.36 -11.62
C PHE A 169 0.37 -5.03 -12.90
N ALA A 170 -0.95 -4.96 -13.13
CA ALA A 170 -1.60 -5.53 -14.28
C ALA A 170 -2.21 -4.43 -15.16
N HIS A 171 -1.84 -4.40 -16.42
CA HIS A 171 -2.35 -3.44 -17.40
C HIS A 171 -3.33 -4.11 -18.35
N SER A 172 -4.59 -3.64 -18.38
CA SER A 172 -5.65 -4.20 -19.24
C SER A 172 -6.15 -3.24 -20.30
N SER A 173 -5.95 -1.93 -20.17
CA SER A 173 -6.37 -0.93 -21.17
C SER A 173 -5.36 -0.85 -22.30
N GLY A 174 -5.81 -0.84 -23.56
CA GLY A 174 -4.93 -0.78 -24.73
C GLY A 174 -3.99 0.42 -24.76
N ILE A 175 -4.46 1.60 -24.31
CA ILE A 175 -3.62 2.81 -24.22
C ILE A 175 -2.54 2.63 -23.14
N HIS A 176 -2.89 2.08 -21.99
CA HIS A 176 -1.94 1.82 -20.91
C HIS A 176 -0.90 0.78 -21.33
N GLN A 177 -1.34 -0.30 -21.99
CA GLN A 177 -0.46 -1.35 -22.50
C GLN A 177 0.53 -0.82 -23.53
N ASP A 178 0.08 -0.03 -24.50
CA ASP A 178 0.95 0.60 -25.52
C ASP A 178 1.95 1.57 -24.88
N GLY A 179 1.49 2.41 -23.96
CA GLY A 179 2.37 3.33 -23.23
C GLY A 179 3.40 2.62 -22.35
N PHE A 180 2.99 1.58 -21.63
CA PHE A 180 3.87 0.74 -20.83
C PHE A 180 4.94 0.02 -21.66
N LEU A 181 4.57 -0.50 -22.84
CA LEU A 181 5.50 -1.15 -23.77
C LEU A 181 6.53 -0.17 -24.36
N LYS A 182 6.17 1.11 -24.49
CA LYS A 182 7.10 2.17 -24.97
C LYS A 182 8.04 2.65 -23.88
N ASN A 183 7.52 2.92 -22.70
CA ASN A 183 8.27 3.26 -21.50
C ASN A 183 7.42 2.93 -20.27
N ARG A 184 7.94 2.06 -19.40
CA ARG A 184 7.29 1.60 -18.17
C ARG A 184 6.86 2.75 -17.27
N ASP A 185 7.73 3.75 -17.09
CA ASP A 185 7.52 4.89 -16.20
C ASP A 185 6.28 5.73 -16.56
N ASN A 186 5.72 5.54 -17.76
CA ASN A 186 4.49 6.23 -18.16
C ASN A 186 3.28 5.82 -17.30
N TYR A 187 3.29 4.60 -16.75
CA TYR A 187 2.13 4.02 -16.02
C TYR A 187 2.49 3.28 -14.74
N GLU A 188 3.77 3.20 -14.38
CA GLU A 188 4.22 2.58 -13.13
C GLU A 188 5.15 3.53 -12.39
N ILE A 189 4.74 3.90 -11.16
CA ILE A 189 5.55 4.69 -10.22
C ILE A 189 6.39 3.79 -9.31
N ILE A 190 6.12 2.49 -9.29
CA ILE A 190 6.79 1.48 -8.46
C ILE A 190 7.23 0.35 -9.38
N ASN A 191 8.50 -0.03 -9.28
CA ASN A 191 9.00 -1.20 -9.97
C ASN A 191 8.52 -2.48 -9.25
N PRO A 192 7.88 -3.46 -9.92
CA PRO A 192 7.44 -4.71 -9.26
C PRO A 192 8.56 -5.43 -8.52
N GLU A 193 9.80 -5.35 -9.00
CA GLU A 193 10.94 -5.96 -8.32
C GLU A 193 11.22 -5.34 -6.95
N ASP A 194 10.86 -4.06 -6.75
CA ASP A 194 11.03 -3.36 -5.48
C ASP A 194 10.08 -3.88 -4.39
N VAL A 195 9.04 -4.59 -4.77
CA VAL A 195 8.09 -5.23 -3.84
C VAL A 195 8.16 -6.74 -3.85
N GLY A 196 9.11 -7.32 -4.59
CA GLY A 196 9.36 -8.76 -4.64
C GLY A 196 8.53 -9.51 -5.69
N LEU A 197 8.06 -8.82 -6.72
CA LEU A 197 7.50 -9.42 -7.94
C LEU A 197 8.58 -9.53 -9.01
N LYS A 198 8.43 -10.50 -9.93
CA LYS A 198 9.39 -10.68 -11.02
C LYS A 198 9.17 -9.71 -12.18
N ALA A 199 7.92 -9.39 -12.46
CA ALA A 199 7.52 -8.49 -13.56
C ALA A 199 6.06 -8.05 -13.40
N SER A 200 5.69 -6.98 -14.10
CA SER A 200 4.29 -6.60 -14.34
C SER A 200 3.65 -7.54 -15.34
N SER A 201 2.33 -7.67 -15.31
CA SER A 201 1.57 -8.48 -16.25
C SER A 201 0.79 -7.58 -17.23
N ILE A 202 0.63 -8.07 -18.45
CA ILE A 202 -0.31 -7.52 -19.42
C ILE A 202 -1.48 -8.50 -19.48
N ASP A 203 -2.58 -8.11 -18.88
CA ASP A 203 -3.81 -8.90 -18.89
C ASP A 203 -4.54 -8.67 -20.22
N LEU A 204 -4.69 -9.73 -21.00
CA LEU A 204 -5.38 -9.66 -22.29
C LEU A 204 -6.88 -9.81 -22.11
N THR A 205 -7.61 -8.74 -22.44
CA THR A 205 -9.07 -8.64 -22.33
C THR A 205 -9.63 -8.01 -23.62
N ALA A 206 -10.94 -7.93 -23.76
CA ALA A 206 -11.57 -7.22 -24.89
C ALA A 206 -11.21 -5.73 -25.00
N ARG A 207 -10.57 -5.14 -23.95
CA ARG A 207 -10.06 -3.77 -23.96
C ARG A 207 -8.60 -3.68 -24.39
N SER A 208 -7.91 -4.80 -24.58
CA SER A 208 -6.52 -4.82 -25.02
C SER A 208 -6.40 -4.43 -26.49
N GLY A 209 -5.41 -3.60 -26.77
CA GLY A 209 -5.11 -3.16 -28.12
C GLY A 209 -4.23 -4.14 -28.90
N ARG A 210 -4.06 -3.89 -30.19
CA ARG A 210 -3.22 -4.67 -31.10
C ARG A 210 -1.78 -4.78 -30.64
N ALA A 211 -1.24 -3.71 -30.02
CA ALA A 211 0.14 -3.70 -29.52
C ALA A 211 0.36 -4.75 -28.42
N ALA A 212 -0.58 -4.87 -27.48
CA ALA A 212 -0.50 -5.85 -26.42
C ALA A 212 -0.66 -7.29 -26.92
N LEU A 213 -1.61 -7.54 -27.81
CA LEU A 213 -1.79 -8.85 -28.46
C LEU A 213 -0.54 -9.24 -29.24
N LYS A 214 -0.03 -8.34 -30.09
CA LYS A 214 1.20 -8.53 -30.85
C LYS A 214 2.36 -8.93 -29.93
N HIS A 215 2.61 -8.11 -28.92
CA HIS A 215 3.70 -8.34 -27.97
C HIS A 215 3.60 -9.72 -27.31
N ARG A 216 2.38 -10.10 -26.86
CA ARG A 216 2.20 -11.40 -26.20
C ARG A 216 2.39 -12.56 -27.15
N LEU A 217 1.88 -12.48 -28.37
CA LEU A 217 2.07 -13.50 -29.39
C LEU A 217 3.53 -13.68 -29.78
N GLU A 218 4.28 -12.58 -29.91
CA GLU A 218 5.73 -12.61 -30.18
C GLU A 218 6.50 -13.27 -29.02
N LEU A 219 6.16 -12.99 -27.77
CA LEU A 219 6.74 -13.66 -26.60
C LEU A 219 6.46 -15.17 -26.58
N LEU A 220 5.31 -15.60 -27.13
CA LEU A 220 4.94 -17.02 -27.26
C LEU A 220 5.57 -17.68 -28.50
N GLY A 221 6.39 -16.93 -29.27
CA GLY A 221 7.13 -17.45 -30.40
C GLY A 221 6.36 -17.45 -31.72
N PHE A 222 5.23 -16.75 -31.81
CA PHE A 222 4.47 -16.62 -33.07
C PHE A 222 5.02 -15.50 -33.92
N SER A 223 5.05 -15.72 -35.25
CA SER A 223 5.36 -14.71 -36.26
C SER A 223 4.19 -14.52 -37.19
N PHE A 224 3.87 -13.30 -37.54
CA PHE A 224 2.72 -12.93 -38.38
C PHE A 224 2.98 -11.58 -39.06
N SER A 225 2.38 -11.38 -40.23
CA SER A 225 2.39 -10.11 -40.93
C SER A 225 1.42 -9.10 -40.27
N LYS A 226 1.52 -7.84 -40.68
CA LYS A 226 0.59 -6.80 -40.22
C LYS A 226 -0.87 -7.09 -40.65
N VAL A 227 -1.06 -7.70 -41.81
CA VAL A 227 -2.40 -8.05 -42.32
C VAL A 227 -2.99 -9.21 -41.51
N GLU A 228 -2.19 -10.23 -41.22
CA GLU A 228 -2.61 -11.35 -40.37
C GLU A 228 -2.98 -10.90 -38.96
N LEU A 229 -2.21 -9.97 -38.39
CA LEU A 229 -2.51 -9.41 -37.07
C LEU A 229 -3.90 -8.81 -37.00
N GLU A 230 -4.38 -8.13 -38.05
CA GLU A 230 -5.74 -7.57 -38.05
C GLU A 230 -6.81 -8.66 -37.97
N THR A 231 -6.63 -9.75 -38.71
CA THR A 231 -7.55 -10.89 -38.69
C THR A 231 -7.49 -11.62 -37.33
N ILE A 232 -6.28 -11.84 -36.80
CA ILE A 232 -6.08 -12.44 -35.47
C ILE A 232 -6.74 -11.57 -34.39
N TYR A 233 -6.61 -10.24 -34.50
CA TYR A 233 -7.17 -9.32 -33.52
C TYR A 233 -8.70 -9.36 -33.48
N ILE A 234 -9.38 -9.51 -34.60
CA ILE A 234 -10.84 -9.64 -34.64
C ILE A 234 -11.27 -10.90 -33.86
N ASN A 235 -10.68 -12.05 -34.16
CA ASN A 235 -10.99 -13.29 -33.44
C ASN A 235 -10.57 -13.27 -31.96
N PHE A 236 -9.49 -12.54 -31.64
CA PHE A 236 -9.07 -12.28 -30.26
C PHE A 236 -10.13 -11.52 -29.48
N ILE A 237 -10.73 -10.46 -30.06
CA ILE A 237 -11.78 -9.68 -29.37
C ILE A 237 -13.00 -10.54 -29.11
N GLU A 238 -13.46 -11.34 -30.08
CA GLU A 238 -14.60 -12.26 -29.91
C GLU A 238 -14.35 -13.23 -28.74
N MET A 239 -13.18 -13.88 -28.71
CA MET A 239 -12.79 -14.79 -27.63
C MET A 239 -12.70 -14.07 -26.28
N ALA A 240 -12.17 -12.84 -26.24
CA ALA A 240 -12.02 -12.06 -25.02
C ALA A 240 -13.36 -11.54 -24.47
N ASP A 241 -14.34 -11.28 -25.31
CA ASP A 241 -15.70 -10.93 -24.90
C ASP A 241 -16.41 -12.11 -24.21
N GLU A 242 -16.15 -13.32 -24.65
CA GLU A 242 -16.69 -14.53 -24.01
C GLU A 242 -15.99 -14.85 -22.69
N LYS A 243 -14.65 -14.96 -22.71
CA LYS A 243 -13.84 -15.44 -21.57
C LYS A 243 -13.47 -14.34 -20.57
N LYS A 244 -13.61 -13.05 -20.89
CA LYS A 244 -13.27 -11.85 -20.09
C LYS A 244 -11.79 -11.62 -19.84
N LEU A 245 -11.01 -12.66 -19.61
CA LEU A 245 -9.55 -12.66 -19.45
C LEU A 245 -9.00 -13.85 -20.24
N LEU A 246 -8.01 -13.58 -21.10
CA LEU A 246 -7.34 -14.62 -21.88
C LEU A 246 -5.96 -14.94 -21.29
N HIS A 247 -5.68 -16.24 -21.25
CA HIS A 247 -4.39 -16.82 -20.86
C HIS A 247 -3.61 -17.31 -22.08
N ASP A 248 -2.38 -17.74 -21.88
CA ASP A 248 -1.52 -18.20 -22.97
C ASP A 248 -2.10 -19.40 -23.72
N GLU A 249 -2.77 -20.29 -23.01
CA GLU A 249 -3.45 -21.46 -23.60
C GLU A 249 -4.53 -21.03 -24.61
N ASP A 250 -5.26 -19.96 -24.30
CA ASP A 250 -6.27 -19.39 -25.19
C ASP A 250 -5.63 -18.81 -26.46
N LEU A 251 -4.48 -18.18 -26.31
CA LEU A 251 -3.74 -17.65 -27.47
C LEU A 251 -3.16 -18.77 -28.34
N TYR A 252 -2.66 -19.85 -27.73
CA TYR A 252 -2.26 -21.03 -28.50
C TYR A 252 -3.45 -21.64 -29.27
N GLU A 253 -4.63 -21.67 -28.66
CA GLU A 253 -5.85 -22.12 -29.33
C GLU A 253 -6.24 -21.21 -30.50
N LEU A 254 -6.22 -19.89 -30.26
CA LEU A 254 -6.46 -18.88 -31.30
C LEU A 254 -5.52 -19.08 -32.49
N MET A 255 -4.23 -19.21 -32.23
CA MET A 255 -3.19 -19.30 -33.27
C MET A 255 -3.19 -20.63 -34.06
N LYS A 256 -3.86 -21.68 -33.55
CA LYS A 256 -4.06 -22.92 -34.34
C LYS A 256 -4.84 -22.70 -35.63
N LYS A 257 -5.68 -21.67 -35.68
CA LYS A 257 -6.47 -21.31 -36.87
C LYS A 257 -5.64 -20.64 -37.98
N TYR A 258 -4.39 -20.27 -37.66
CA TYR A 258 -3.49 -19.52 -38.56
C TYR A 258 -2.19 -20.27 -38.88
N LYS A 259 -2.11 -21.52 -38.52
CA LYS A 259 -1.10 -22.48 -38.97
C LYS A 259 -1.65 -23.23 -40.19
#